data_7b54671236373d852ee8f9190d841b71
#
_entry.id   7b54671236373d852ee8f9190d841b71
#
_cell.length_a   1.000
_cell.length_b   1.000
_cell.length_c   1.000
_cell.angle_alpha   90.00
_cell.angle_beta   90.00
_cell.angle_gamma   90.00
#
_symmetry.space_group_name_H-M   'P 1'
#
loop_
_entity.id
_entity.type
_entity.pdbx_description
1 polymer ?
#
loop_
_entity_poly.entity_id
_entity_poly.type
_entity_poly.pdbx_seq_one_letter_code
_entity_poly.pdbx_strand_id
1 'polypeptide(L)'
;MNAMVARLLEQPFVYRWWMAPFAEQKLRPLRENGGTSGVRRVLDVGCGPGTNASEFAHTDYLGIDINPLYIENARGRHPGKFMVADVTTFEAEPDDRFDCILVNSLLHHIPTPEVRRLLGHLETLLTEDGAIHIIELVLPPRPSAPRLLAKLDRGDYPRPRAEWELIFSSHFEPVVCNPHPVGAFGISLWEMIYFKGRRRANAARIRASQ
;
A
#
# COMPACT_ATOMS: atom_id res chain seq x y z
N MET A 1 24.33 -5.03 4.16
CA MET A 1 23.64 -5.56 5.38
C MET A 1 23.87 -7.06 5.45
N ASN A 2 24.21 -7.62 6.61
CA ASN A 2 24.55 -9.04 6.75
C ASN A 2 23.30 -9.90 6.52
N ALA A 3 23.37 -10.96 5.70
CA ALA A 3 22.23 -11.85 5.37
C ALA A 3 21.50 -12.40 6.62
N MET A 4 22.22 -12.56 7.72
CA MET A 4 21.66 -12.99 9.01
C MET A 4 20.78 -11.89 9.64
N VAL A 5 21.16 -10.63 9.55
CA VAL A 5 20.37 -9.48 10.03
C VAL A 5 19.12 -9.28 9.16
N ALA A 6 19.23 -9.46 7.84
CA ALA A 6 18.10 -9.43 6.94
C ALA A 6 17.06 -10.50 7.30
N ARG A 7 17.50 -11.76 7.51
CA ARG A 7 16.61 -12.86 7.94
C ARG A 7 15.96 -12.64 9.31
N LEU A 8 16.68 -12.00 10.26
CA LEU A 8 16.12 -11.69 11.58
C LEU A 8 15.02 -10.63 11.50
N LEU A 9 15.19 -9.65 10.60
CA LEU A 9 14.21 -8.58 10.35
C LEU A 9 13.00 -9.05 9.53
N GLU A 10 13.11 -10.17 8.81
CA GLU A 10 12.00 -10.83 8.12
C GLU A 10 11.04 -11.57 9.06
N GLN A 11 11.41 -11.70 10.37
CA GLN A 11 10.54 -12.35 11.33
C GLN A 11 9.30 -11.48 11.61
N PRO A 12 8.08 -12.04 11.56
CA PRO A 12 6.84 -11.32 11.83
C PRO A 12 6.84 -10.58 13.18
N PHE A 13 7.58 -11.09 14.14
CA PHE A 13 7.72 -10.50 15.46
C PHE A 13 8.47 -9.16 15.45
N VAL A 14 9.58 -9.06 14.70
CA VAL A 14 10.38 -7.82 14.63
C VAL A 14 9.62 -6.73 13.88
N TYR A 15 8.98 -7.09 12.78
CA TYR A 15 8.09 -6.18 12.03
C TYR A 15 6.98 -5.63 12.95
N ARG A 16 6.33 -6.49 13.72
CA ARG A 16 5.26 -6.11 14.63
C ARG A 16 5.73 -5.17 15.74
N TRP A 17 6.88 -5.43 16.35
CA TRP A 17 7.42 -4.61 17.44
C TRP A 17 7.83 -3.21 16.96
N TRP A 18 8.41 -3.11 15.78
CA TRP A 18 8.90 -1.86 15.25
C TRP A 18 7.80 -1.00 14.62
N MET A 19 6.86 -1.62 13.91
CA MET A 19 5.85 -0.92 13.13
C MET A 19 4.47 -0.84 13.79
N ALA A 20 4.11 -1.77 14.68
CA ALA A 20 2.79 -1.81 15.31
C ALA A 20 2.41 -0.52 16.06
N PRO A 21 3.32 0.16 16.80
CA PRO A 21 2.97 1.41 17.48
C PRO A 21 2.52 2.53 16.53
N PHE A 22 2.87 2.43 15.25
CA PHE A 22 2.59 3.43 14.22
C PHE A 22 1.52 2.98 13.21
N ALA A 23 1.02 1.76 13.31
CA ALA A 23 0.05 1.21 12.36
C ALA A 23 -1.23 2.05 12.30
N GLU A 24 -1.79 2.41 13.44
CA GLU A 24 -2.97 3.27 13.52
C GLU A 24 -2.73 4.65 12.90
N GLN A 25 -1.57 5.24 13.18
CA GLN A 25 -1.20 6.54 12.62
C GLN A 25 -1.02 6.47 11.11
N LYS A 26 -0.39 5.41 10.61
CA LYS A 26 -0.23 5.19 9.16
C LYS A 26 -1.57 5.12 8.43
N LEU A 27 -2.56 4.42 8.99
CA LEU A 27 -3.86 4.20 8.36
C LEU A 27 -4.87 5.34 8.58
N ARG A 28 -4.53 6.34 9.39
CA ARG A 28 -5.40 7.50 9.64
C ARG A 28 -5.89 8.17 8.36
N PRO A 29 -5.04 8.52 7.37
CA PRO A 29 -5.52 9.18 6.16
C PRO A 29 -6.42 8.28 5.30
N LEU A 30 -6.27 6.96 5.36
CA LEU A 30 -7.21 6.02 4.73
C LEU A 30 -8.62 6.18 5.30
N ARG A 31 -8.76 6.20 6.62
CA ARG A 31 -10.06 6.37 7.31
C ARG A 31 -10.68 7.74 7.02
N GLU A 32 -9.88 8.81 7.12
CA GLU A 32 -10.32 10.19 6.89
C GLU A 32 -10.80 10.44 5.46
N ASN A 33 -10.35 9.63 4.50
CA ASN A 33 -10.69 9.77 3.08
C ASN A 33 -11.62 8.65 2.57
N GLY A 34 -12.37 8.00 3.46
CA GLY A 34 -13.41 7.06 3.11
C GLY A 34 -12.91 5.71 2.58
N GLY A 35 -11.66 5.33 2.88
CA GLY A 35 -11.10 4.04 2.45
C GLY A 35 -11.71 2.82 3.16
N THR A 36 -12.51 3.03 4.20
CA THR A 36 -13.18 1.96 4.95
C THR A 36 -14.71 2.09 4.95
N SER A 37 -15.24 3.24 4.53
CA SER A 37 -16.67 3.53 4.57
C SER A 37 -17.35 3.20 3.23
N GLY A 38 -18.39 2.38 3.26
CA GLY A 38 -19.14 1.98 2.06
C GLY A 38 -18.41 1.01 1.13
N VAL A 39 -17.23 0.52 1.54
CA VAL A 39 -16.43 -0.45 0.79
C VAL A 39 -16.95 -1.85 1.09
N ARG A 40 -17.14 -2.67 0.05
CA ARG A 40 -17.58 -4.07 0.16
C ARG A 40 -16.43 -5.05 -0.01
N ARG A 41 -15.58 -4.83 -1.03
CA ARG A 41 -14.47 -5.73 -1.36
C ARG A 41 -13.15 -4.99 -1.34
N VAL A 42 -12.19 -5.52 -0.60
CA VAL A 42 -10.87 -4.93 -0.40
C VAL A 42 -9.77 -5.89 -0.83
N LEU A 43 -8.81 -5.37 -1.60
CA LEU A 43 -7.54 -6.04 -1.87
C LEU A 43 -6.43 -5.29 -1.12
N ASP A 44 -5.77 -5.95 -0.19
CA ASP A 44 -4.57 -5.44 0.51
C ASP A 44 -3.32 -6.07 -0.11
N VAL A 45 -2.59 -5.27 -0.86
CA VAL A 45 -1.44 -5.69 -1.67
C VAL A 45 -0.16 -5.59 -0.86
N GLY A 46 0.54 -6.72 -0.71
CA GLY A 46 1.67 -6.82 0.21
C GLY A 46 1.20 -6.69 1.65
N CYS A 47 0.15 -7.44 2.02
CA CYS A 47 -0.52 -7.32 3.32
C CYS A 47 0.38 -7.70 4.51
N GLY A 48 1.55 -8.31 4.26
CA GLY A 48 2.45 -8.78 5.29
C GLY A 48 1.76 -9.73 6.28
N PRO A 49 2.00 -9.59 7.59
CA PRO A 49 1.36 -10.42 8.62
C PRO A 49 -0.10 -10.02 8.91
N GLY A 50 -0.76 -9.26 8.03
CA GLY A 50 -2.19 -8.93 8.11
C GLY A 50 -2.53 -7.75 9.02
N THR A 51 -1.58 -6.87 9.32
CA THR A 51 -1.78 -5.76 10.29
C THR A 51 -2.86 -4.76 9.91
N ASN A 52 -3.21 -4.67 8.61
CA ASN A 52 -4.25 -3.76 8.12
C ASN A 52 -5.66 -4.40 8.18
N ALA A 53 -5.77 -5.73 8.31
CA ALA A 53 -7.03 -6.45 8.14
C ALA A 53 -8.14 -6.02 9.11
N SER A 54 -7.78 -5.59 10.33
CA SER A 54 -8.73 -5.11 11.33
C SER A 54 -9.51 -3.85 10.88
N GLU A 55 -8.93 -3.04 10.00
CA GLU A 55 -9.60 -1.85 9.44
C GLU A 55 -10.78 -2.22 8.54
N PHE A 56 -10.77 -3.44 8.02
CA PHE A 56 -11.71 -3.95 7.02
C PHE A 56 -12.56 -5.12 7.53
N ALA A 57 -12.73 -5.25 8.84
CA ALA A 57 -13.41 -6.39 9.47
C ALA A 57 -14.84 -6.63 8.96
N HIS A 58 -15.50 -5.64 8.36
CA HIS A 58 -16.85 -5.71 7.84
C HIS A 58 -16.92 -5.80 6.31
N THR A 59 -15.82 -6.12 5.65
CA THR A 59 -15.72 -6.22 4.19
C THR A 59 -15.32 -7.63 3.75
N ASP A 60 -15.49 -7.95 2.46
CA ASP A 60 -14.86 -9.11 1.84
C ASP A 60 -13.37 -8.75 1.58
N TYR A 61 -12.56 -8.96 2.62
CA TYR A 61 -11.14 -8.62 2.61
C TYR A 61 -10.31 -9.77 2.06
N LEU A 62 -9.44 -9.44 1.10
CA LEU A 62 -8.38 -10.32 0.59
C LEU A 62 -7.02 -9.66 0.77
N GLY A 63 -6.17 -10.23 1.62
CA GLY A 63 -4.76 -9.87 1.74
C GLY A 63 -3.90 -10.79 0.89
N ILE A 64 -3.02 -10.23 0.08
CA ILE A 64 -2.04 -11.00 -0.70
C ILE A 64 -0.62 -10.57 -0.36
N ASP A 65 0.27 -11.56 -0.23
CA ASP A 65 1.70 -11.35 -0.02
C ASP A 65 2.47 -12.51 -0.63
N ILE A 66 3.68 -12.25 -1.11
CA ILE A 66 4.54 -13.28 -1.67
C ILE A 66 5.19 -14.17 -0.60
N ASN A 67 5.25 -13.69 0.65
CA ASN A 67 5.87 -14.40 1.76
C ASN A 67 4.89 -15.35 2.47
N PRO A 68 5.07 -16.69 2.35
CA PRO A 68 4.16 -17.66 2.95
C PRO A 68 4.13 -17.60 4.48
N LEU A 69 5.22 -17.21 5.15
CA LEU A 69 5.28 -17.09 6.62
C LEU A 69 4.41 -15.93 7.12
N TYR A 70 4.35 -14.82 6.34
CA TYR A 70 3.47 -13.71 6.66
C TYR A 70 2.01 -14.12 6.52
N ILE A 71 1.67 -14.83 5.45
CA ILE A 71 0.30 -15.29 5.20
C ILE A 71 -0.15 -16.30 6.24
N GLU A 72 0.70 -17.25 6.63
CA GLU A 72 0.40 -18.18 7.72
C GLU A 72 0.13 -17.44 9.05
N ASN A 73 0.95 -16.47 9.38
CA ASN A 73 0.77 -15.62 10.56
C ASN A 73 -0.53 -14.82 10.50
N ALA A 74 -0.84 -14.24 9.34
CA ALA A 74 -2.05 -13.46 9.11
C ALA A 74 -3.32 -14.31 9.31
N ARG A 75 -3.37 -15.50 8.71
CA ARG A 75 -4.50 -16.45 8.84
C ARG A 75 -4.78 -16.87 10.29
N GLY A 76 -3.74 -16.97 11.11
CA GLY A 76 -3.88 -17.36 12.52
C GLY A 76 -4.33 -16.23 13.44
N ARG A 77 -4.38 -14.98 12.99
CA ARG A 77 -4.54 -13.81 13.86
C ARG A 77 -5.63 -12.83 13.45
N HIS A 78 -5.96 -12.78 12.18
CA HIS A 78 -6.85 -11.74 11.64
C HIS A 78 -8.04 -12.35 10.89
N PRO A 79 -9.20 -11.71 10.92
CA PRO A 79 -10.32 -12.09 10.06
C PRO A 79 -10.01 -11.74 8.60
N GLY A 80 -10.67 -12.44 7.66
CA GLY A 80 -10.52 -12.22 6.24
C GLY A 80 -9.80 -13.36 5.53
N LYS A 81 -9.65 -13.20 4.24
CA LYS A 81 -8.96 -14.17 3.37
C LYS A 81 -7.52 -13.71 3.15
N PHE A 82 -6.59 -14.65 3.20
CA PHE A 82 -5.17 -14.37 2.95
C PHE A 82 -4.61 -15.39 1.97
N MET A 83 -3.87 -14.92 0.97
CA MET A 83 -3.33 -15.76 -0.08
C MET A 83 -1.85 -15.47 -0.34
N VAL A 84 -1.06 -16.54 -0.48
CA VAL A 84 0.30 -16.40 -1.01
C VAL A 84 0.18 -16.19 -2.50
N ALA A 85 0.50 -15.00 -2.98
CA ALA A 85 0.42 -14.64 -4.40
C ALA A 85 1.42 -13.54 -4.74
N ASP A 86 1.93 -13.61 -5.97
CA ASP A 86 2.61 -12.50 -6.61
C ASP A 86 1.54 -11.56 -7.21
N VAL A 87 1.47 -10.35 -6.69
CA VAL A 87 0.48 -9.37 -7.15
C VAL A 87 0.65 -8.99 -8.61
N THR A 88 1.83 -9.17 -9.18
CA THR A 88 2.10 -8.83 -10.59
C THR A 88 1.43 -9.79 -11.58
N THR A 89 1.04 -10.98 -11.09
CA THR A 89 0.39 -12.04 -11.86
C THR A 89 -0.96 -12.45 -11.32
N PHE A 90 -1.39 -11.84 -10.21
CA PHE A 90 -2.71 -12.10 -9.61
C PHE A 90 -3.81 -11.58 -10.53
N GLU A 91 -4.75 -12.44 -10.88
CA GLU A 91 -5.92 -12.09 -11.67
C GLU A 91 -7.19 -12.24 -10.82
N ALA A 92 -8.15 -11.35 -11.05
CA ALA A 92 -9.48 -11.44 -10.50
C ALA A 92 -10.49 -11.59 -11.64
N GLU A 93 -11.49 -12.46 -11.44
CA GLU A 93 -12.61 -12.54 -12.39
C GLU A 93 -13.30 -11.17 -12.50
N PRO A 94 -13.95 -10.84 -13.64
CA PRO A 94 -14.59 -9.55 -13.86
C PRO A 94 -15.57 -9.14 -12.74
N ASP A 95 -16.31 -10.12 -12.19
CA ASP A 95 -17.26 -9.92 -11.10
C ASP A 95 -16.59 -9.87 -9.72
N ASP A 96 -15.30 -10.17 -9.65
CA ASP A 96 -14.49 -10.23 -8.43
C ASP A 96 -13.57 -9.02 -8.24
N ARG A 97 -13.85 -7.91 -8.93
CA ARG A 97 -13.11 -6.65 -8.78
C ARG A 97 -13.32 -6.01 -7.42
N PHE A 98 -12.41 -5.11 -7.06
CA PHE A 98 -12.31 -4.51 -5.74
C PHE A 98 -12.78 -3.05 -5.75
N ASP A 99 -13.57 -2.68 -4.73
CA ASP A 99 -13.98 -1.29 -4.50
C ASP A 99 -12.82 -0.48 -3.92
N CYS A 100 -11.94 -1.15 -3.17
CA CYS A 100 -10.78 -0.55 -2.55
C CYS A 100 -9.54 -1.45 -2.77
N ILE A 101 -8.46 -0.86 -3.24
CA ILE A 101 -7.14 -1.49 -3.24
C ILE A 101 -6.26 -0.69 -2.29
N LEU A 102 -5.69 -1.36 -1.28
CA LEU A 102 -4.69 -0.77 -0.38
C LEU A 102 -3.30 -1.24 -0.77
N VAL A 103 -2.37 -0.30 -0.87
CA VAL A 103 -0.92 -0.55 -0.98
C VAL A 103 -0.24 0.22 0.15
N ASN A 104 0.29 -0.48 1.13
CA ASN A 104 0.89 0.15 2.31
C ASN A 104 2.34 -0.27 2.49
N SER A 105 3.28 0.65 2.27
CA SER A 105 4.72 0.44 2.47
C SER A 105 5.29 -0.75 1.68
N LEU A 106 4.93 -0.87 0.41
CA LEU A 106 5.37 -1.93 -0.48
C LEU A 106 6.27 -1.43 -1.63
N LEU A 107 5.90 -0.29 -2.23
CA LEU A 107 6.46 0.10 -3.53
C LEU A 107 7.93 0.54 -3.46
N HIS A 108 8.41 0.95 -2.29
CA HIS A 108 9.84 1.26 -2.09
C HIS A 108 10.75 0.02 -2.06
N HIS A 109 10.19 -1.19 -2.10
CA HIS A 109 10.92 -2.44 -2.31
C HIS A 109 11.07 -2.81 -3.80
N ILE A 110 10.41 -2.08 -4.69
CA ILE A 110 10.23 -2.46 -6.11
C ILE A 110 10.88 -1.41 -7.01
N PRO A 111 11.65 -1.80 -8.05
CA PRO A 111 12.20 -0.86 -9.04
C PRO A 111 11.10 -0.09 -9.78
N THR A 112 11.40 1.13 -10.25
CA THR A 112 10.40 2.01 -10.89
C THR A 112 9.67 1.40 -12.09
N PRO A 113 10.32 0.66 -13.01
CA PRO A 113 9.59 0.03 -14.12
C PRO A 113 8.56 -1.00 -13.67
N GLU A 114 8.88 -1.77 -12.64
CA GLU A 114 8.01 -2.78 -12.05
C GLU A 114 6.86 -2.13 -11.28
N VAL A 115 7.12 -1.03 -10.53
CA VAL A 115 6.06 -0.23 -9.88
C VAL A 115 5.04 0.24 -10.91
N ARG A 116 5.49 0.78 -12.06
CA ARG A 116 4.58 1.24 -13.11
C ARG A 116 3.73 0.10 -13.68
N ARG A 117 4.35 -1.07 -13.95
CA ARG A 117 3.61 -2.26 -14.41
C ARG A 117 2.59 -2.71 -13.38
N LEU A 118 2.99 -2.77 -12.11
CA LEU A 118 2.11 -3.14 -11.01
C LEU A 118 0.92 -2.18 -10.89
N LEU A 119 1.14 -0.88 -10.89
CA LEU A 119 0.05 0.11 -10.79
C LEU A 119 -0.91 0.02 -11.98
N GLY A 120 -0.40 -0.18 -13.20
CA GLY A 120 -1.25 -0.43 -14.37
C GLY A 120 -2.08 -1.71 -14.24
N HIS A 121 -1.51 -2.76 -13.66
CA HIS A 121 -2.24 -3.99 -13.38
C HIS A 121 -3.31 -3.78 -12.29
N LEU A 122 -2.97 -3.14 -11.18
CA LEU A 122 -3.92 -2.84 -10.09
C LEU A 122 -5.12 -1.99 -10.56
N GLU A 123 -4.92 -1.11 -11.54
CA GLU A 123 -6.01 -0.36 -12.15
C GLU A 123 -7.06 -1.29 -12.76
N THR A 124 -6.66 -2.40 -13.37
CA THR A 124 -7.58 -3.37 -13.99
C THR A 124 -8.41 -4.15 -12.97
N LEU A 125 -7.92 -4.28 -11.74
CA LEU A 125 -8.57 -4.99 -10.64
C LEU A 125 -9.60 -4.11 -9.91
N LEU A 126 -9.63 -2.80 -10.13
CA LEU A 126 -10.62 -1.90 -9.53
C LEU A 126 -11.97 -2.01 -10.24
N THR A 127 -13.04 -1.90 -9.46
CA THR A 127 -14.39 -1.60 -9.99
C THR A 127 -14.40 -0.23 -10.66
N GLU A 128 -15.47 0.11 -11.38
CA GLU A 128 -15.57 1.39 -12.09
C GLU A 128 -15.49 2.59 -11.14
N ASP A 129 -16.15 2.50 -9.99
CA ASP A 129 -16.16 3.52 -8.94
C ASP A 129 -15.11 3.29 -7.85
N GLY A 130 -14.29 2.25 -7.98
CA GLY A 130 -13.28 1.85 -7.02
C GLY A 130 -12.13 2.86 -6.90
N ALA A 131 -11.45 2.80 -5.77
CA ALA A 131 -10.30 3.65 -5.49
C ALA A 131 -9.10 2.84 -5.02
N ILE A 132 -7.91 3.27 -5.44
CA ILE A 132 -6.66 2.82 -4.85
C ILE A 132 -6.24 3.79 -3.75
N HIS A 133 -5.76 3.25 -2.65
CA HIS A 133 -5.17 3.97 -1.53
C HIS A 133 -3.72 3.52 -1.38
N ILE A 134 -2.79 4.44 -1.50
CA ILE A 134 -1.35 4.17 -1.40
C ILE A 134 -0.80 4.97 -0.23
N ILE A 135 -0.10 4.28 0.67
CA ILE A 135 0.65 4.88 1.77
C ILE A 135 2.09 4.46 1.60
N GLU A 136 2.99 5.41 1.26
CA GLU A 136 4.33 5.05 0.85
C GLU A 136 5.41 5.90 1.51
N LEU A 137 6.58 5.28 1.72
CA LEU A 137 7.76 5.94 2.28
C LEU A 137 8.33 6.97 1.31
N VAL A 138 8.56 8.17 1.81
CA VAL A 138 9.21 9.26 1.05
C VAL A 138 10.66 9.39 1.48
N LEU A 139 11.55 9.57 0.52
CA LEU A 139 12.93 9.96 0.77
C LEU A 139 13.01 11.49 0.89
N PRO A 140 13.20 12.07 2.10
CA PRO A 140 13.31 13.51 2.28
C PRO A 140 14.47 14.10 1.47
N PRO A 141 14.33 15.30 0.88
CA PRO A 141 15.36 15.89 0.02
C PRO A 141 16.60 16.35 0.81
N ARG A 142 16.41 16.76 2.06
CA ARG A 142 17.50 17.27 2.91
C ARG A 142 17.99 16.23 3.92
N PRO A 143 19.27 16.27 4.33
CA PRO A 143 19.76 15.46 5.45
C PRO A 143 18.93 15.69 6.70
N SER A 144 18.38 14.58 7.26
CA SER A 144 17.50 14.59 8.43
C SER A 144 17.41 13.19 9.02
N ALA A 145 16.93 13.08 10.26
CA ALA A 145 16.69 11.77 10.87
C ALA A 145 15.69 10.91 10.06
N PRO A 146 14.56 11.43 9.56
CA PRO A 146 13.69 10.69 8.64
C PRO A 146 14.40 10.21 7.37
N ARG A 147 15.30 11.01 6.79
CA ARG A 147 16.08 10.59 5.62
C ARG A 147 17.03 9.44 5.93
N LEU A 148 17.65 9.47 7.09
CA LEU A 148 18.52 8.39 7.54
C LEU A 148 17.72 7.12 7.75
N LEU A 149 16.57 7.20 8.44
CA LEU A 149 15.68 6.07 8.67
C LEU A 149 15.13 5.51 7.34
N ALA A 150 14.75 6.36 6.39
CA ALA A 150 14.31 5.93 5.06
C ALA A 150 15.40 5.20 4.27
N LYS A 151 16.69 5.55 4.47
CA LYS A 151 17.82 4.84 3.86
C LYS A 151 18.20 3.54 4.59
N LEU A 152 17.86 3.44 5.87
CA LEU A 152 18.07 2.23 6.68
C LEU A 152 16.87 1.29 6.59
N ASP A 153 15.76 1.73 6.04
CA ASP A 153 14.64 0.86 5.72
C ASP A 153 15.08 -0.23 4.73
N ARG A 154 14.41 -1.36 4.78
CA ARG A 154 14.73 -2.53 3.94
C ARG A 154 14.43 -2.33 2.46
N GLY A 155 13.72 -1.26 2.10
CA GLY A 155 13.42 -0.92 0.71
C GLY A 155 14.63 -0.34 0.00
N ASP A 156 15.01 -0.94 -1.14
CA ASP A 156 16.16 -0.51 -1.94
C ASP A 156 15.86 0.72 -2.81
N TYR A 157 14.58 1.10 -2.94
CA TYR A 157 14.10 2.12 -3.88
C TYR A 157 13.24 3.22 -3.22
N PRO A 158 13.66 3.83 -2.11
CA PRO A 158 12.93 4.96 -1.54
C PRO A 158 13.03 6.15 -2.49
N ARG A 159 11.89 6.79 -2.81
CA ARG A 159 11.81 7.88 -3.79
C ARG A 159 11.42 9.21 -3.14
N PRO A 160 11.87 10.34 -3.73
CA PRO A 160 11.36 11.65 -3.35
C PRO A 160 9.85 11.76 -3.60
N ARG A 161 9.19 12.63 -2.84
CA ARG A 161 7.74 12.87 -2.95
C ARG A 161 7.30 13.19 -4.40
N ALA A 162 8.00 14.09 -5.07
CA ALA A 162 7.64 14.49 -6.44
C ALA A 162 7.68 13.32 -7.43
N GLU A 163 8.60 12.36 -7.24
CA GLU A 163 8.66 11.16 -8.07
C GLU A 163 7.45 10.25 -7.82
N TRP A 164 7.05 10.06 -6.56
CA TRP A 164 5.84 9.31 -6.21
C TRP A 164 4.58 9.96 -6.81
N GLU A 165 4.42 11.28 -6.65
CA GLU A 165 3.29 12.03 -7.21
C GLU A 165 3.19 11.84 -8.73
N LEU A 166 4.33 11.92 -9.44
CA LEU A 166 4.38 11.69 -10.88
C LEU A 166 4.01 10.25 -11.25
N ILE A 167 4.54 9.26 -10.54
CA ILE A 167 4.25 7.84 -10.79
C ILE A 167 2.76 7.57 -10.58
N PHE A 168 2.19 7.96 -9.43
CA PHE A 168 0.79 7.69 -9.12
C PHE A 168 -0.17 8.41 -10.07
N SER A 169 0.09 9.69 -10.33
CA SER A 169 -0.74 10.50 -11.23
C SER A 169 -0.64 10.07 -12.70
N SER A 170 0.38 9.29 -13.07
CA SER A 170 0.46 8.73 -14.43
C SER A 170 -0.50 7.55 -14.66
N HIS A 171 -0.92 6.88 -13.59
CA HIS A 171 -1.82 5.71 -13.65
C HIS A 171 -3.24 6.01 -13.20
N PHE A 172 -3.42 6.87 -12.21
CA PHE A 172 -4.72 7.14 -11.61
C PHE A 172 -5.08 8.62 -11.70
N GLU A 173 -6.38 8.92 -11.67
CA GLU A 173 -6.88 10.27 -11.45
C GLU A 173 -6.76 10.61 -9.97
N PRO A 174 -5.95 11.61 -9.57
CA PRO A 174 -5.74 11.95 -8.18
C PRO A 174 -7.00 12.51 -7.53
N VAL A 175 -7.41 11.97 -6.40
CA VAL A 175 -8.48 12.50 -5.53
C VAL A 175 -7.85 13.19 -4.32
N VAL A 176 -6.82 12.57 -3.72
CA VAL A 176 -6.04 13.12 -2.60
C VAL A 176 -4.58 12.76 -2.81
N CYS A 177 -3.67 13.71 -2.54
CA CYS A 177 -2.24 13.45 -2.54
C CYS A 177 -1.55 14.34 -1.50
N ASN A 178 -1.40 13.83 -0.27
CA ASN A 178 -0.94 14.60 0.86
C ASN A 178 0.29 13.99 1.53
N PRO A 179 1.21 14.84 2.05
CA PRO A 179 2.24 14.36 2.97
C PRO A 179 1.58 13.81 4.23
N HIS A 180 2.14 12.72 4.74
CA HIS A 180 1.64 12.05 5.93
C HIS A 180 2.82 11.66 6.85
N PRO A 181 3.30 12.59 7.69
CA PRO A 181 4.37 12.29 8.63
C PRO A 181 3.90 11.32 9.71
N VAL A 182 4.76 10.35 10.01
CA VAL A 182 4.53 9.34 11.06
C VAL A 182 5.64 9.45 12.10
N GLY A 183 5.27 9.50 13.37
CA GLY A 183 6.26 9.67 14.43
C GLY A 183 5.64 9.69 15.82
N ALA A 184 6.43 10.07 16.82
CA ALA A 184 6.03 10.13 18.21
C ALA A 184 6.50 11.44 18.86
N PHE A 185 5.79 11.88 19.89
CA PHE A 185 6.13 13.07 20.71
C PHE A 185 6.39 14.34 19.89
N GLY A 186 5.65 14.53 18.78
CA GLY A 186 5.82 15.67 17.88
C GLY A 186 7.04 15.59 16.96
N ILE A 187 7.79 14.50 16.99
CA ILE A 187 8.96 14.27 16.12
C ILE A 187 8.56 13.34 14.99
N SER A 188 8.73 13.79 13.74
CA SER A 188 8.58 12.91 12.57
C SER A 188 9.75 11.93 12.51
N LEU A 189 9.44 10.64 12.48
CA LEU A 189 10.40 9.56 12.28
C LEU A 189 10.43 9.12 10.82
N TRP A 190 9.28 9.10 10.17
CA TRP A 190 9.14 8.78 8.74
C TRP A 190 8.32 9.85 8.04
N GLU A 191 8.77 10.26 6.89
CA GLU A 191 7.97 11.02 5.96
C GLU A 191 7.29 10.05 5.00
N MET A 192 5.98 10.10 4.95
CA MET A 192 5.17 9.28 4.07
C MET A 192 4.30 10.16 3.16
N ILE A 193 3.85 9.57 2.07
CA ILE A 193 2.82 10.15 1.20
C ILE A 193 1.59 9.27 1.29
N TYR A 194 0.43 9.90 1.42
CA TYR A 194 -0.86 9.27 1.20
C TYR A 194 -1.42 9.73 -0.13
N PHE A 195 -1.79 8.77 -0.97
CA PHE A 195 -2.43 8.99 -2.25
C PHE A 195 -3.74 8.21 -2.31
N LYS A 196 -4.82 8.89 -2.74
CA LYS A 196 -6.06 8.26 -3.17
C LYS A 196 -6.28 8.59 -4.63
N GLY A 197 -6.46 7.57 -5.46
CA GLY A 197 -6.73 7.73 -6.88
C GLY A 197 -7.89 6.87 -7.35
N ARG A 198 -8.55 7.30 -8.43
CA ARG A 198 -9.58 6.53 -9.15
C ARG A 198 -9.04 6.07 -10.50
N ARG A 199 -9.72 5.10 -11.09
CA ARG A 199 -9.47 4.75 -12.50
C ARG A 199 -9.63 5.98 -13.37
N ARG A 200 -8.76 6.10 -14.35
CA ARG A 200 -8.94 7.13 -15.37
C ARG A 200 -10.14 6.78 -16.25
N ALA A 201 -11.01 7.76 -16.51
CA ALA A 201 -12.09 7.59 -17.50
C ALA A 201 -11.48 7.23 -18.86
N ASN A 202 -11.87 6.09 -19.41
CA ASN A 202 -11.42 5.70 -20.74
C ASN A 202 -11.91 6.73 -21.75
N ALA A 203 -10.99 7.43 -22.42
CA ALA A 203 -11.33 8.42 -23.45
C ALA A 203 -12.20 7.84 -24.59
N ALA A 204 -12.23 6.52 -24.75
CA ALA A 204 -13.09 5.81 -25.67
C ALA A 204 -14.58 5.79 -25.24
N ARG A 205 -14.88 5.83 -23.92
CA ARG A 205 -16.26 5.85 -23.40
C ARG A 205 -16.91 7.24 -23.50
N ILE A 206 -16.12 8.31 -23.39
CA ILE A 206 -16.62 9.68 -23.52
C ILE A 206 -17.15 9.94 -24.94
N ARG A 207 -16.61 9.27 -25.97
CA ARG A 207 -17.09 9.37 -27.36
C ARG A 207 -18.34 8.52 -27.65
N ALA A 208 -18.67 7.56 -26.83
CA ALA A 208 -19.84 6.69 -27.01
C ALA A 208 -21.09 7.21 -26.28
N SER A 209 -20.94 8.25 -25.42
CA SER A 209 -22.03 8.90 -24.67
C SER A 209 -22.39 10.32 -25.21
N GLN A 210 -21.79 10.72 -26.32
CA GLN A 210 -22.17 11.91 -27.11
C GLN A 210 -22.82 11.50 -28.45
#